data_8b6a4a5f2a2343e43be686284198e8b1
#
_entry.id   8b6a4a5f2a2343e43be686284198e8b1
#
_cell.length_a   1.000
_cell.length_b   1.000
_cell.length_c   1.000
_cell.angle_alpha   90.00
_cell.angle_beta   90.00
_cell.angle_gamma   90.00
#
_symmetry.space_group_name_H-M   'P 1'
#
loop_
_entity.id
_entity.type
_entity.pdbx_description
1 polymer ?
#
loop_
_entity_poly.entity_id
_entity_poly.type
_entity_poly.pdbx_seq_one_letter_code
_entity_poly.pdbx_strand_id
1 'polypeptide(L)'
;MKKITTSAALLFLLAFAPLAEASKSPELTYTVNLNDRADDQFKVTLDVKGLTAANNVFQFAATAPGTYQTMDIGRFVHNFKAYDKKGRELETKQISTNQWELSNPKKVRKITYQIAETFDTPVEKDKVYAMCGTSLEQDHALINGQAVFGYLKGLQAVPMHLKLEHPKEWLVGTALTADKKGVYKANNYDHIVDSPIMAGNLTKAQTEYNGTTIDIYTYSKTGKIKSEALMTNMTTMLEAAHKFVVNFPVDRYTFLYHFEDQDWGAWEHSYSSGYVMQENDLTPEYAKRLTDIAAHEFFHIITPLNIHSEIIEQFNFVQPTPSQHLWLYEGTTEWASHVMQLRSGLKPLPAYLADVRQKLMIDDQLDKSYSLQKLSLTSYTPEGNQQYFNIYNRGAVTATLLDIRLLELSGGKRGLREVINELSKEYGPKKAFPEDKFFEIFAAKTYPEIADFFIRYVINAEPLPVADYFGKLGINYEAAKSTGNKVKGLGYAIGAPGGVLSLTQVGEAMQQAGLQPGDEIIALDGVAVSLENANQVLPKLGTLNAGDKYTLTIKRDGTPQTIACQMQSQDEIKKHLFEVNEQATPQQLALRSSWMKNL
;
A
#
# COMPACT_ATOMS: atom_id res chain seq x y z
N MET A 1 76.48 5.06 -55.83
CA MET A 1 75.83 5.21 -54.54
C MET A 1 74.52 4.41 -54.62
N LYS A 2 74.53 3.19 -54.05
CA LYS A 2 73.33 2.27 -54.04
C LYS A 2 72.55 2.52 -52.78
N LYS A 3 71.25 2.80 -52.89
CA LYS A 3 70.30 2.83 -51.80
C LYS A 3 69.83 1.40 -51.51
N ILE A 4 70.03 0.95 -50.25
CA ILE A 4 69.51 -0.29 -49.72
C ILE A 4 68.16 0.04 -49.08
N THR A 5 67.09 -0.57 -49.58
CA THR A 5 65.76 -0.54 -48.96
C THR A 5 65.55 -1.82 -48.16
N THR A 6 65.42 -1.66 -46.86
CA THR A 6 65.08 -2.73 -45.93
C THR A 6 63.59 -2.79 -45.76
N SER A 7 62.94 -3.85 -46.21
CA SER A 7 61.54 -4.14 -45.94
C SER A 7 61.41 -4.89 -44.63
N ALA A 8 60.71 -4.28 -43.67
CA ALA A 8 60.31 -4.95 -42.42
C ALA A 8 58.95 -5.63 -42.61
N ALA A 9 58.94 -6.95 -42.52
CA ALA A 9 57.71 -7.74 -42.52
C ALA A 9 57.11 -7.73 -41.12
N LEU A 10 55.94 -7.14 -40.98
CA LEU A 10 55.14 -7.15 -39.71
C LEU A 10 54.30 -8.45 -39.71
N LEU A 11 54.70 -9.43 -38.87
CA LEU A 11 53.84 -10.60 -38.58
C LEU A 11 52.70 -10.18 -37.65
N PHE A 12 51.44 -10.15 -38.16
CA PHE A 12 50.23 -10.07 -37.34
C PHE A 12 49.93 -11.44 -36.73
N LEU A 13 50.21 -11.60 -35.44
CA LEU A 13 49.69 -12.70 -34.62
C LEU A 13 48.21 -12.40 -34.31
N LEU A 14 47.29 -13.00 -35.05
CA LEU A 14 45.86 -13.09 -34.73
C LEU A 14 45.69 -14.01 -33.50
N ALA A 15 45.58 -13.43 -32.33
CA ALA A 15 45.15 -14.14 -31.14
C ALA A 15 43.65 -14.49 -31.32
N PHE A 16 43.38 -15.76 -31.60
CA PHE A 16 42.01 -16.31 -31.45
C PHE A 16 41.65 -16.28 -29.98
N ALA A 17 40.94 -15.24 -29.51
CA ALA A 17 40.17 -15.31 -28.27
C ALA A 17 39.05 -16.36 -28.49
N PRO A 18 38.89 -17.34 -27.59
CA PRO A 18 37.77 -18.25 -27.70
C PRO A 18 36.48 -17.43 -27.59
N LEU A 19 35.64 -17.51 -28.61
CA LEU A 19 34.26 -17.05 -28.52
C LEU A 19 33.63 -17.76 -27.32
N ALA A 20 33.43 -17.02 -26.23
CA ALA A 20 32.62 -17.49 -25.13
C ALA A 20 31.25 -17.84 -25.73
N GLU A 21 30.88 -19.11 -25.77
CA GLU A 21 29.52 -19.53 -26.09
C GLU A 21 28.62 -18.72 -25.18
N ALA A 22 27.76 -17.88 -25.77
CA ALA A 22 26.74 -17.17 -25.04
C ALA A 22 25.89 -18.24 -24.33
N SER A 23 26.07 -18.38 -23.01
CA SER A 23 25.28 -19.33 -22.24
C SER A 23 23.81 -18.95 -22.43
N LYS A 24 22.99 -19.89 -22.90
CA LYS A 24 21.55 -19.66 -23.01
C LYS A 24 21.05 -19.20 -21.65
N SER A 25 20.27 -18.12 -21.63
CA SER A 25 19.63 -17.63 -20.42
C SER A 25 18.84 -18.78 -19.77
N PRO A 26 18.84 -18.88 -18.42
CA PRO A 26 18.05 -19.88 -17.73
C PRO A 26 16.58 -19.82 -18.14
N GLU A 27 15.94 -20.99 -18.27
CA GLU A 27 14.52 -21.13 -18.52
C GLU A 27 13.83 -21.49 -17.19
N LEU A 28 12.84 -20.70 -16.77
CA LEU A 28 12.09 -20.88 -15.54
C LEU A 28 10.61 -21.03 -15.87
N THR A 29 10.01 -22.18 -15.50
CA THR A 29 8.57 -22.41 -15.70
C THR A 29 7.97 -22.91 -14.40
N TYR A 30 7.14 -22.09 -13.79
CA TYR A 30 6.30 -22.47 -12.64
C TYR A 30 5.03 -23.14 -13.11
N THR A 31 4.59 -24.15 -12.39
CA THR A 31 3.26 -24.75 -12.49
C THR A 31 2.64 -24.77 -11.11
N VAL A 32 1.44 -24.20 -10.98
CA VAL A 32 0.64 -24.25 -9.76
C VAL A 32 -0.59 -25.09 -10.03
N ASN A 33 -0.77 -26.16 -9.25
CA ASN A 33 -1.94 -27.04 -9.36
C ASN A 33 -3.05 -26.57 -8.42
N LEU A 34 -4.06 -25.91 -8.98
CA LEU A 34 -5.26 -25.48 -8.27
C LEU A 34 -6.40 -26.52 -8.31
N ASN A 35 -6.18 -27.70 -8.91
CA ASN A 35 -7.16 -28.80 -8.88
C ASN A 35 -7.08 -29.60 -7.58
N ASP A 36 -5.91 -29.64 -6.94
CA ASP A 36 -5.65 -30.37 -5.70
C ASP A 36 -5.57 -29.38 -4.53
N ARG A 37 -6.70 -29.17 -3.84
CA ARG A 37 -6.93 -28.14 -2.82
C ARG A 37 -7.26 -28.73 -1.43
N ALA A 38 -7.23 -30.08 -1.30
CA ALA A 38 -7.81 -30.76 -0.13
C ALA A 38 -7.07 -30.50 1.19
N ASP A 39 -5.85 -29.99 1.14
CA ASP A 39 -4.96 -29.75 2.29
C ASP A 39 -4.58 -28.28 2.46
N ASP A 40 -5.32 -27.34 1.83
CA ASP A 40 -5.10 -25.89 1.88
C ASP A 40 -3.68 -25.45 1.53
N GLN A 41 -3.02 -26.19 0.63
CA GLN A 41 -1.65 -25.90 0.23
C GLN A 41 -1.54 -25.77 -1.29
N PHE A 42 -0.97 -24.68 -1.75
CA PHE A 42 -0.57 -24.55 -3.15
C PHE A 42 0.56 -25.54 -3.46
N LYS A 43 0.37 -26.39 -4.46
CA LYS A 43 1.37 -27.33 -4.95
C LYS A 43 2.10 -26.74 -6.13
N VAL A 44 3.36 -26.37 -5.91
CA VAL A 44 4.18 -25.64 -6.87
C VAL A 44 5.29 -26.51 -7.41
N THR A 45 5.45 -26.50 -8.72
CA THR A 45 6.57 -27.10 -9.44
C THR A 45 7.30 -26.01 -10.25
N LEU A 46 8.61 -25.91 -10.10
CA LEU A 46 9.48 -25.12 -10.95
C LEU A 46 10.32 -26.05 -11.82
N ASP A 47 10.07 -26.07 -13.13
CA ASP A 47 10.97 -26.65 -14.12
C ASP A 47 12.04 -25.62 -14.49
N VAL A 48 13.32 -26.03 -14.40
CA VAL A 48 14.44 -25.12 -14.58
C VAL A 48 15.54 -25.72 -15.45
N LYS A 49 16.17 -24.89 -16.29
CA LYS A 49 17.34 -25.25 -17.09
C LYS A 49 18.38 -24.13 -17.00
N GLY A 50 19.64 -24.47 -17.20
CA GLY A 50 20.73 -23.50 -17.32
C GLY A 50 21.28 -22.97 -16.00
N LEU A 51 21.05 -23.63 -14.84
CA LEU A 51 21.62 -23.19 -13.57
C LEU A 51 23.15 -23.36 -13.56
N THR A 52 23.79 -22.42 -12.89
CA THR A 52 25.23 -22.40 -12.60
C THR A 52 25.51 -22.74 -11.13
N ALA A 53 26.77 -22.83 -10.74
CA ALA A 53 27.14 -23.01 -9.33
C ALA A 53 26.73 -21.82 -8.44
N ALA A 54 26.59 -20.63 -9.01
CA ALA A 54 26.19 -19.43 -8.30
C ALA A 54 24.70 -19.42 -7.89
N ASN A 55 23.85 -20.25 -8.54
CA ASN A 55 22.42 -20.32 -8.27
C ASN A 55 22.11 -21.42 -7.23
N ASN A 56 22.87 -21.45 -6.14
CA ASN A 56 22.79 -22.49 -5.12
C ASN A 56 21.79 -22.20 -4.00
N VAL A 57 21.08 -21.07 -4.02
CA VAL A 57 20.08 -20.72 -3.03
C VAL A 57 18.75 -20.45 -3.70
N PHE A 58 17.69 -21.12 -3.24
CA PHE A 58 16.31 -20.78 -3.52
C PHE A 58 15.77 -19.91 -2.39
N GLN A 59 15.17 -18.78 -2.73
CA GLN A 59 14.75 -17.73 -1.82
C GLN A 59 13.26 -17.50 -1.90
N PHE A 60 12.55 -17.50 -0.78
CA PHE A 60 11.22 -16.95 -0.63
C PHE A 60 11.28 -15.51 -0.11
N ALA A 61 10.28 -14.71 -0.42
CA ALA A 61 10.23 -13.34 0.02
C ALA A 61 10.03 -13.23 1.53
N ALA A 62 10.80 -12.35 2.19
CA ALA A 62 10.49 -11.91 3.54
C ALA A 62 9.50 -10.76 3.55
N THR A 63 9.50 -9.95 2.49
CA THR A 63 8.64 -8.77 2.33
C THR A 63 8.38 -8.50 0.84
N ALA A 64 7.44 -7.59 0.54
CA ALA A 64 7.17 -7.11 -0.81
C ALA A 64 6.93 -5.59 -0.81
N PRO A 65 7.11 -4.89 -1.96
CA PRO A 65 6.83 -3.45 -2.06
C PRO A 65 5.39 -3.13 -1.65
N GLY A 66 5.17 -1.98 -0.99
CA GLY A 66 3.83 -1.53 -0.59
C GLY A 66 3.23 -2.24 0.64
N THR A 67 3.84 -3.34 1.12
CA THR A 67 3.27 -4.09 2.26
C THR A 67 3.65 -3.55 3.63
N TYR A 68 4.80 -2.90 3.73
CA TYR A 68 5.38 -2.40 4.99
C TYR A 68 5.36 -3.42 6.14
N GLN A 69 5.41 -4.70 5.78
CA GLN A 69 5.37 -5.85 6.67
C GLN A 69 6.49 -6.83 6.36
N THR A 70 7.10 -7.42 7.39
CA THR A 70 7.94 -8.60 7.26
C THR A 70 7.06 -9.84 7.41
N MET A 71 6.81 -10.53 6.30
CA MET A 71 5.90 -11.67 6.22
C MET A 71 6.61 -13.01 6.45
N ASP A 72 7.90 -13.10 6.08
CA ASP A 72 8.70 -14.33 6.18
C ASP A 72 8.01 -15.55 5.54
N ILE A 73 7.67 -15.44 4.26
CA ILE A 73 6.85 -16.43 3.53
C ILE A 73 7.41 -17.85 3.60
N GLY A 74 8.72 -18.02 3.73
CA GLY A 74 9.33 -19.34 3.89
C GLY A 74 8.82 -20.15 5.08
N ARG A 75 8.21 -19.53 6.10
CA ARG A 75 7.58 -20.22 7.24
C ARG A 75 6.34 -21.04 6.86
N PHE A 76 5.71 -20.74 5.73
CA PHE A 76 4.56 -21.46 5.18
C PHE A 76 4.95 -22.59 4.22
N VAL A 77 6.25 -22.75 3.92
CA VAL A 77 6.76 -23.72 2.94
C VAL A 77 6.97 -25.09 3.56
N HIS A 78 6.44 -26.10 2.89
CA HIS A 78 6.55 -27.51 3.26
C HIS A 78 7.10 -28.32 2.10
N ASN A 79 7.71 -29.47 2.40
CA ASN A 79 8.12 -30.49 1.44
C ASN A 79 8.98 -29.95 0.27
N PHE A 80 9.88 -29.01 0.57
CA PHE A 80 10.80 -28.45 -0.43
C PHE A 80 11.80 -29.51 -0.91
N LYS A 81 11.82 -29.81 -2.22
CA LYS A 81 12.67 -30.83 -2.84
C LYS A 81 13.19 -30.38 -4.19
N ALA A 82 14.40 -30.81 -4.52
CA ALA A 82 15.03 -30.59 -5.82
C ALA A 82 15.33 -31.93 -6.51
N TYR A 83 15.24 -31.97 -7.85
CA TYR A 83 15.43 -33.18 -8.63
C TYR A 83 16.31 -32.94 -9.85
N ASP A 84 17.08 -34.00 -10.21
CA ASP A 84 17.84 -34.04 -11.46
C ASP A 84 16.94 -34.42 -12.67
N LYS A 85 17.55 -34.46 -13.87
CA LYS A 85 16.81 -34.80 -15.10
C LYS A 85 16.28 -36.25 -15.17
N LYS A 86 16.72 -37.13 -14.27
CA LYS A 86 16.25 -38.51 -14.14
C LYS A 86 15.20 -38.67 -13.04
N GLY A 87 14.79 -37.58 -12.42
CA GLY A 87 13.84 -37.57 -11.30
C GLY A 87 14.45 -38.03 -9.97
N ARG A 88 15.78 -38.10 -9.86
CA ARG A 88 16.43 -38.43 -8.58
C ARG A 88 16.48 -37.18 -7.72
N GLU A 89 16.08 -37.33 -6.47
CA GLU A 89 16.14 -36.25 -5.48
C GLU A 89 17.61 -35.85 -5.22
N LEU A 90 17.83 -34.56 -5.17
CA LEU A 90 19.11 -33.92 -4.83
C LEU A 90 18.98 -33.32 -3.43
N GLU A 91 20.06 -33.41 -2.66
CA GLU A 91 20.09 -32.89 -1.31
C GLU A 91 19.83 -31.37 -1.28
N THR A 92 18.93 -30.97 -0.39
CA THR A 92 18.60 -29.57 -0.10
C THR A 92 18.64 -29.33 1.39
N LYS A 93 19.02 -28.12 1.83
CA LYS A 93 19.09 -27.76 3.23
C LYS A 93 18.46 -26.40 3.46
N GLN A 94 17.49 -26.32 4.35
CA GLN A 94 16.99 -25.02 4.81
C GLN A 94 18.06 -24.33 5.65
N ILE A 95 18.51 -23.13 5.26
CA ILE A 95 19.58 -22.37 5.89
C ILE A 95 19.09 -21.12 6.62
N SER A 96 17.87 -20.68 6.33
CA SER A 96 17.13 -19.64 7.10
C SER A 96 15.64 -19.88 6.93
N THR A 97 14.79 -19.06 7.57
CA THR A 97 13.33 -19.13 7.39
C THR A 97 12.95 -19.10 5.92
N ASN A 98 13.60 -18.26 5.11
CA ASN A 98 13.22 -18.01 3.72
C ASN A 98 14.15 -18.65 2.68
N GLN A 99 15.18 -19.44 3.09
CA GLN A 99 16.24 -19.88 2.17
C GLN A 99 16.49 -21.38 2.23
N TRP A 100 16.62 -21.99 1.05
CA TRP A 100 17.04 -23.38 0.86
C TRP A 100 18.29 -23.47 0.00
N GLU A 101 19.35 -24.08 0.50
CA GLU A 101 20.56 -24.38 -0.24
C GLU A 101 20.38 -25.64 -1.08
N LEU A 102 20.85 -25.57 -2.34
CA LEU A 102 20.88 -26.67 -3.30
C LEU A 102 22.31 -27.24 -3.38
N SER A 103 22.52 -28.50 -3.02
CA SER A 103 23.86 -29.12 -3.00
C SER A 103 24.56 -29.15 -4.39
N ASN A 104 23.78 -29.27 -5.47
CA ASN A 104 24.30 -29.34 -6.84
C ASN A 104 23.40 -28.63 -7.84
N PRO A 105 23.38 -27.27 -7.86
CA PRO A 105 22.45 -26.50 -8.69
C PRO A 105 22.56 -26.82 -10.20
N LYS A 106 23.76 -27.11 -10.72
CA LYS A 106 23.96 -27.45 -12.14
C LYS A 106 23.17 -28.70 -12.58
N LYS A 107 22.88 -29.63 -11.65
CA LYS A 107 22.10 -30.84 -11.94
C LYS A 107 20.61 -30.65 -11.75
N VAL A 108 20.18 -29.63 -11.02
CA VAL A 108 18.75 -29.38 -10.77
C VAL A 108 18.01 -29.14 -12.10
N ARG A 109 16.86 -29.78 -12.25
CA ARG A 109 15.93 -29.62 -13.38
C ARG A 109 14.51 -29.38 -12.92
N LYS A 110 14.21 -29.73 -11.69
CA LYS A 110 12.90 -29.50 -11.08
C LYS A 110 13.06 -29.19 -9.59
N ILE A 111 12.27 -28.23 -9.11
CA ILE A 111 12.07 -27.96 -7.69
C ILE A 111 10.57 -28.10 -7.43
N THR A 112 10.20 -28.74 -6.32
CA THR A 112 8.81 -28.82 -5.88
C THR A 112 8.71 -28.37 -4.43
N TYR A 113 7.61 -27.76 -4.10
CA TYR A 113 7.26 -27.42 -2.71
C TYR A 113 5.73 -27.30 -2.58
N GLN A 114 5.27 -27.38 -1.36
CA GLN A 114 3.94 -27.01 -0.95
C GLN A 114 4.03 -25.74 -0.13
N ILE A 115 3.05 -24.87 -0.25
CA ILE A 115 2.99 -23.65 0.54
C ILE A 115 1.56 -23.44 1.03
N ALA A 116 1.40 -23.34 2.36
CA ALA A 116 0.11 -23.12 2.97
C ALA A 116 -0.43 -21.75 2.56
N GLU A 117 -1.73 -21.67 2.33
CA GLU A 117 -2.40 -20.38 2.15
C GLU A 117 -2.36 -19.58 3.47
N THR A 118 -2.67 -18.27 3.43
CA THR A 118 -2.39 -17.39 4.58
C THR A 118 -3.63 -16.83 5.26
N PHE A 119 -4.84 -17.01 4.70
CA PHE A 119 -6.05 -16.39 5.27
C PHE A 119 -6.49 -17.09 6.54
N ASP A 120 -6.50 -18.42 6.54
CA ASP A 120 -6.96 -19.22 7.68
C ASP A 120 -5.89 -20.16 8.26
N THR A 121 -4.71 -20.28 7.63
CA THR A 121 -3.57 -20.98 8.24
C THR A 121 -3.22 -20.34 9.58
N PRO A 122 -3.29 -21.08 10.70
CA PRO A 122 -3.02 -20.53 12.03
C PRO A 122 -1.57 -20.07 12.17
N VAL A 123 -1.36 -18.83 12.60
CA VAL A 123 -0.05 -18.29 12.94
C VAL A 123 -0.12 -17.57 14.29
N GLU A 124 0.88 -17.77 15.14
CA GLU A 124 0.91 -17.17 16.47
C GLU A 124 1.25 -15.68 16.43
N LYS A 125 2.07 -15.26 15.46
CA LYS A 125 2.57 -13.88 15.33
C LYS A 125 2.66 -13.46 13.87
N ASP A 126 2.63 -12.17 13.64
CA ASP A 126 2.87 -11.54 12.34
C ASP A 126 1.98 -12.12 11.25
N LYS A 127 0.65 -12.16 11.51
CA LYS A 127 -0.35 -12.57 10.51
C LYS A 127 -0.15 -11.74 9.24
N VAL A 128 -0.08 -12.40 8.09
CA VAL A 128 0.01 -11.71 6.80
C VAL A 128 -1.27 -10.91 6.57
N TYR A 129 -1.13 -9.65 6.15
CA TYR A 129 -2.30 -8.82 5.83
C TYR A 129 -3.08 -9.47 4.68
N ALA A 130 -4.41 -9.50 4.79
CA ALA A 130 -5.28 -10.19 3.83
C ALA A 130 -5.04 -9.72 2.38
N MET A 131 -4.83 -8.42 2.15
CA MET A 131 -4.55 -7.86 0.83
C MET A 131 -3.28 -8.41 0.19
N CYS A 132 -2.27 -8.82 0.99
CA CYS A 132 -1.00 -9.39 0.53
C CYS A 132 -0.97 -10.92 0.67
N GLY A 133 -2.01 -11.50 1.22
CA GLY A 133 -2.12 -12.93 1.52
C GLY A 133 -2.63 -13.77 0.36
N THR A 134 -2.92 -15.03 0.67
CA THR A 134 -3.42 -16.00 -0.30
C THR A 134 -4.62 -16.74 0.28
N SER A 135 -5.52 -17.18 -0.61
CA SER A 135 -6.65 -18.04 -0.29
C SER A 135 -6.72 -19.20 -1.29
N LEU A 136 -7.08 -20.39 -0.85
CA LEU A 136 -7.20 -21.57 -1.70
C LEU A 136 -8.44 -22.39 -1.30
N GLU A 137 -9.56 -22.04 -1.89
CA GLU A 137 -10.87 -22.58 -1.56
C GLU A 137 -11.43 -23.52 -2.64
N GLN A 138 -12.57 -24.16 -2.35
CA GLN A 138 -13.20 -25.12 -3.28
C GLN A 138 -13.65 -24.46 -4.59
N ASP A 139 -14.02 -23.19 -4.57
CA ASP A 139 -14.61 -22.46 -5.69
C ASP A 139 -13.74 -21.30 -6.20
N HIS A 140 -12.63 -21.00 -5.52
CA HIS A 140 -11.69 -19.95 -5.94
C HIS A 140 -10.29 -20.11 -5.36
N ALA A 141 -9.35 -19.32 -5.86
CA ALA A 141 -8.02 -19.09 -5.33
C ALA A 141 -7.60 -17.63 -5.53
N LEU A 142 -6.93 -17.06 -4.53
CA LEU A 142 -6.23 -15.78 -4.60
C LEU A 142 -4.73 -16.05 -4.42
N ILE A 143 -3.92 -15.60 -5.37
CA ILE A 143 -2.47 -15.75 -5.36
C ILE A 143 -1.83 -14.36 -5.42
N ASN A 144 -1.20 -13.94 -4.35
CA ASN A 144 -0.22 -12.86 -4.38
C ASN A 144 1.17 -13.46 -4.62
N GLY A 145 1.89 -12.98 -5.64
CA GLY A 145 3.07 -13.66 -6.17
C GLY A 145 4.17 -13.92 -5.16
N GLN A 146 4.46 -12.97 -4.27
CA GLN A 146 5.47 -13.14 -3.20
C GLN A 146 5.11 -14.23 -2.20
N ALA A 147 3.81 -14.50 -2.01
CA ALA A 147 3.31 -15.47 -1.04
C ALA A 147 3.24 -16.91 -1.59
N VAL A 148 3.51 -17.10 -2.90
CA VAL A 148 3.49 -18.43 -3.54
C VAL A 148 4.80 -18.74 -4.25
N PHE A 149 5.42 -17.76 -4.90
CA PHE A 149 6.61 -17.98 -5.72
C PHE A 149 7.88 -17.55 -4.96
N GLY A 150 8.84 -18.46 -4.89
CA GLY A 150 10.22 -18.09 -4.56
C GLY A 150 11.04 -17.90 -5.85
N TYR A 151 12.32 -17.61 -5.72
CA TYR A 151 13.23 -17.41 -6.84
C TYR A 151 14.62 -17.98 -6.55
N LEU A 152 15.37 -18.28 -7.59
CA LEU A 152 16.79 -18.66 -7.46
C LEU A 152 17.65 -17.40 -7.36
N LYS A 153 18.47 -17.29 -6.34
CA LYS A 153 19.37 -16.15 -6.13
C LYS A 153 20.22 -15.88 -7.39
N GLY A 154 20.23 -14.62 -7.81
CA GLY A 154 20.88 -14.16 -9.04
C GLY A 154 20.08 -14.38 -10.33
N LEU A 155 18.84 -14.86 -10.26
CA LEU A 155 17.94 -15.03 -11.40
C LEU A 155 16.66 -14.18 -11.29
N GLN A 156 16.63 -13.19 -10.40
CA GLN A 156 15.45 -12.32 -10.21
C GLN A 156 15.05 -11.58 -11.50
N ALA A 157 16.04 -11.16 -12.28
CA ALA A 157 15.83 -10.44 -13.55
C ALA A 157 15.50 -11.34 -14.75
N VAL A 158 15.47 -12.68 -14.58
CA VAL A 158 15.21 -13.62 -15.67
C VAL A 158 13.69 -13.76 -15.88
N PRO A 159 13.22 -13.75 -17.15
CA PRO A 159 11.81 -14.00 -17.45
C PRO A 159 11.32 -15.35 -16.95
N MET A 160 10.09 -15.39 -16.48
CA MET A 160 9.42 -16.55 -15.92
C MET A 160 8.16 -16.88 -16.72
N HIS A 161 7.86 -18.16 -16.83
CA HIS A 161 6.61 -18.66 -17.36
C HIS A 161 5.77 -19.26 -16.21
N LEU A 162 4.47 -19.06 -16.26
CA LEU A 162 3.55 -19.59 -15.27
C LEU A 162 2.42 -20.36 -15.94
N LYS A 163 2.21 -21.59 -15.49
CA LYS A 163 1.08 -22.45 -15.83
C LYS A 163 0.19 -22.59 -14.60
N LEU A 164 -1.11 -22.37 -14.80
CA LEU A 164 -2.12 -22.61 -13.77
C LEU A 164 -2.94 -23.84 -14.22
N GLU A 165 -2.92 -24.87 -13.43
CA GLU A 165 -3.78 -26.05 -13.60
C GLU A 165 -5.02 -25.85 -12.73
N HIS A 166 -6.17 -25.57 -13.33
CA HIS A 166 -7.42 -25.24 -12.63
C HIS A 166 -8.64 -25.90 -13.32
N PRO A 167 -9.80 -25.98 -12.64
CA PRO A 167 -11.05 -26.41 -13.24
C PRO A 167 -11.36 -25.61 -14.51
N LYS A 168 -11.90 -26.26 -15.55
CA LYS A 168 -12.14 -25.63 -16.86
C LYS A 168 -13.14 -24.48 -16.82
N GLU A 169 -14.08 -24.55 -15.89
CA GLU A 169 -15.13 -23.56 -15.65
C GLU A 169 -14.62 -22.29 -14.94
N TRP A 170 -13.45 -22.34 -14.34
CA TRP A 170 -12.89 -21.20 -13.64
C TRP A 170 -12.39 -20.13 -14.60
N LEU A 171 -12.72 -18.86 -14.29
CA LEU A 171 -12.07 -17.71 -14.90
C LEU A 171 -10.76 -17.41 -14.17
N VAL A 172 -9.82 -16.81 -14.91
CA VAL A 172 -8.58 -16.29 -14.34
C VAL A 172 -8.50 -14.79 -14.60
N GLY A 173 -8.44 -14.02 -13.52
CA GLY A 173 -8.22 -12.57 -13.52
C GLY A 173 -6.78 -12.27 -13.10
N THR A 174 -6.02 -11.56 -13.93
CA THR A 174 -4.65 -11.10 -13.65
C THR A 174 -4.24 -10.08 -14.70
N ALA A 175 -3.26 -9.24 -14.36
CA ALA A 175 -2.62 -8.35 -15.33
C ALA A 175 -1.64 -9.08 -16.26
N LEU A 176 -1.17 -10.27 -15.91
CA LEU A 176 -0.28 -11.06 -16.76
C LEU A 176 -0.95 -11.46 -18.10
N THR A 177 -0.16 -11.51 -19.16
CA THR A 177 -0.62 -11.96 -20.48
C THR A 177 -0.29 -13.42 -20.67
N ALA A 178 -1.29 -14.20 -21.07
CA ALA A 178 -1.12 -15.61 -21.46
C ALA A 178 -0.90 -15.77 -22.96
N ASP A 179 -0.08 -16.75 -23.32
CA ASP A 179 0.05 -17.19 -24.71
C ASP A 179 -1.16 -18.03 -25.17
N LYS A 180 -1.15 -18.49 -26.43
CA LYS A 180 -2.22 -19.33 -27.02
C LYS A 180 -2.39 -20.70 -26.33
N LYS A 181 -1.44 -21.10 -25.48
CA LYS A 181 -1.49 -22.36 -24.71
C LYS A 181 -1.90 -22.12 -23.25
N GLY A 182 -2.25 -20.88 -22.88
CA GLY A 182 -2.61 -20.52 -21.51
C GLY A 182 -1.40 -20.38 -20.56
N VAL A 183 -0.19 -20.20 -21.10
CA VAL A 183 1.01 -19.97 -20.30
C VAL A 183 1.21 -18.47 -20.11
N TYR A 184 1.15 -18.01 -18.88
CA TYR A 184 1.41 -16.62 -18.53
C TYR A 184 2.90 -16.32 -18.53
N LYS A 185 3.26 -15.06 -18.81
CA LYS A 185 4.64 -14.61 -18.84
C LYS A 185 4.84 -13.42 -17.89
N ALA A 186 5.80 -13.56 -16.99
CA ALA A 186 6.35 -12.46 -16.19
C ALA A 186 7.76 -12.12 -16.70
N ASN A 187 8.10 -10.84 -16.76
CA ASN A 187 9.39 -10.37 -17.28
C ASN A 187 10.55 -10.66 -16.33
N ASN A 188 10.26 -10.74 -15.03
CA ASN A 188 11.20 -10.99 -13.94
C ASN A 188 10.42 -11.36 -12.66
N TYR A 189 11.11 -11.53 -11.52
CA TYR A 189 10.48 -11.84 -10.25
C TYR A 189 9.61 -10.68 -9.73
N ASP A 190 10.06 -9.43 -9.88
CA ASP A 190 9.25 -8.26 -9.50
C ASP A 190 7.90 -8.25 -10.22
N HIS A 191 7.89 -8.54 -11.53
CA HIS A 191 6.66 -8.55 -12.33
C HIS A 191 5.68 -9.66 -11.92
N ILE A 192 6.14 -10.83 -11.42
CA ILE A 192 5.21 -11.87 -10.93
C ILE A 192 4.67 -11.52 -9.55
N VAL A 193 5.46 -10.85 -8.69
CA VAL A 193 5.00 -10.29 -7.41
C VAL A 193 3.99 -9.18 -7.64
N ASP A 194 4.25 -8.32 -8.62
CA ASP A 194 3.43 -7.16 -9.02
C ASP A 194 2.20 -7.55 -9.87
N SER A 195 1.86 -8.82 -9.93
CA SER A 195 0.75 -9.33 -10.75
C SER A 195 -0.04 -10.38 -9.99
N PRO A 196 -0.91 -9.99 -9.05
CA PRO A 196 -1.77 -10.93 -8.37
C PRO A 196 -2.67 -11.68 -9.35
N ILE A 197 -3.08 -12.87 -8.94
CA ILE A 197 -3.90 -13.77 -9.74
C ILE A 197 -5.10 -14.20 -8.92
N MET A 198 -6.27 -14.06 -9.47
CA MET A 198 -7.50 -14.58 -8.91
C MET A 198 -8.08 -15.59 -9.90
N ALA A 199 -8.39 -16.79 -9.43
CA ALA A 199 -8.96 -17.87 -10.26
C ALA A 199 -10.17 -18.46 -9.55
N GLY A 200 -11.27 -18.75 -10.29
CA GLY A 200 -12.47 -19.29 -9.63
C GLY A 200 -13.77 -18.95 -10.34
N ASN A 201 -14.86 -19.04 -9.57
CA ASN A 201 -16.20 -18.65 -10.00
C ASN A 201 -16.34 -17.11 -10.01
N LEU A 202 -15.62 -16.46 -10.91
CA LEU A 202 -15.55 -15.01 -10.99
C LEU A 202 -16.60 -14.44 -11.95
N THR A 203 -16.97 -13.18 -11.72
CA THR A 203 -17.58 -12.34 -12.75
C THR A 203 -16.53 -11.45 -13.40
N LYS A 204 -16.78 -10.97 -14.62
CA LYS A 204 -15.89 -10.08 -15.35
C LYS A 204 -16.65 -8.95 -16.01
N ALA A 205 -16.12 -7.73 -15.92
CA ALA A 205 -16.55 -6.60 -16.74
C ALA A 205 -15.32 -5.96 -17.41
N GLN A 206 -15.51 -5.33 -18.56
CA GLN A 206 -14.46 -4.67 -19.33
C GLN A 206 -14.96 -3.38 -19.97
N THR A 207 -14.11 -2.37 -19.99
CA THR A 207 -14.35 -1.12 -20.73
C THR A 207 -13.03 -0.61 -21.31
N GLU A 208 -13.08 0.49 -22.05
CA GLU A 208 -11.91 1.12 -22.66
C GLU A 208 -11.96 2.64 -22.46
N TYR A 209 -10.82 3.23 -22.09
CA TYR A 209 -10.62 4.68 -22.02
C TYR A 209 -9.37 5.05 -22.80
N ASN A 210 -9.55 5.77 -23.92
CA ASN A 210 -8.44 6.28 -24.78
C ASN A 210 -7.34 5.26 -25.07
N GLY A 211 -7.73 4.04 -25.42
CA GLY A 211 -6.78 2.96 -25.74
C GLY A 211 -6.28 2.15 -24.54
N THR A 212 -6.66 2.54 -23.32
CA THR A 212 -6.39 1.71 -22.13
C THR A 212 -7.58 0.80 -21.85
N THR A 213 -7.36 -0.50 -21.89
CA THR A 213 -8.36 -1.50 -21.49
C THR A 213 -8.44 -1.57 -19.96
N ILE A 214 -9.63 -1.44 -19.39
CA ILE A 214 -9.91 -1.63 -17.96
C ILE A 214 -10.71 -2.90 -17.79
N ASP A 215 -10.16 -3.85 -17.03
CA ASP A 215 -10.85 -5.09 -16.62
C ASP A 215 -11.19 -5.03 -15.13
N ILE A 216 -12.35 -5.57 -14.75
CA ILE A 216 -12.71 -5.89 -13.37
C ILE A 216 -13.00 -7.38 -13.30
N TYR A 217 -12.34 -8.09 -12.40
CA TYR A 217 -12.69 -9.45 -12.00
C TYR A 217 -13.14 -9.43 -10.56
N THR A 218 -14.22 -10.14 -10.25
CA THR A 218 -14.81 -10.16 -8.92
C THR A 218 -15.12 -11.58 -8.48
N TYR A 219 -14.55 -11.98 -7.35
CA TYR A 219 -15.07 -13.05 -6.52
C TYR A 219 -15.99 -12.43 -5.46
N SER A 220 -17.17 -12.99 -5.27
CA SER A 220 -18.15 -12.57 -4.27
C SER A 220 -18.71 -13.80 -3.60
N LYS A 221 -18.42 -13.99 -2.31
CA LYS A 221 -18.74 -15.19 -1.53
C LYS A 221 -20.20 -15.61 -1.62
N THR A 222 -21.11 -14.62 -1.57
CA THR A 222 -22.55 -14.89 -1.68
C THR A 222 -23.11 -14.56 -3.07
N GLY A 223 -22.26 -14.12 -4.02
CA GLY A 223 -22.66 -13.73 -5.37
C GLY A 223 -23.44 -12.40 -5.47
N LYS A 224 -23.46 -11.59 -4.40
CA LYS A 224 -24.20 -10.32 -4.35
C LYS A 224 -23.54 -9.22 -5.19
N ILE A 225 -22.20 -9.18 -5.22
CA ILE A 225 -21.44 -8.13 -5.90
C ILE A 225 -20.87 -8.69 -7.19
N LYS A 226 -21.18 -8.02 -8.30
CA LYS A 226 -20.72 -8.41 -9.63
C LYS A 226 -19.87 -7.33 -10.27
N SER A 227 -18.95 -7.74 -11.14
CA SER A 227 -18.03 -6.85 -11.84
C SER A 227 -18.75 -5.75 -12.63
N GLU A 228 -19.91 -6.03 -13.23
CA GLU A 228 -20.68 -5.06 -14.00
C GLU A 228 -21.23 -3.92 -13.10
N ALA A 229 -21.65 -4.25 -11.89
CA ALA A 229 -22.12 -3.26 -10.92
C ALA A 229 -20.97 -2.37 -10.43
N LEU A 230 -19.80 -2.95 -10.15
CA LEU A 230 -18.59 -2.21 -9.80
C LEU A 230 -18.14 -1.31 -10.95
N MET A 231 -18.10 -1.81 -12.18
CA MET A 231 -17.76 -1.01 -13.37
C MET A 231 -18.68 0.19 -13.53
N THR A 232 -19.99 -0.01 -13.35
CA THR A 232 -20.97 1.09 -13.42
C THR A 232 -20.68 2.16 -12.38
N ASN A 233 -20.38 1.78 -11.14
CA ASN A 233 -20.07 2.72 -10.06
C ASN A 233 -18.76 3.46 -10.28
N MET A 234 -17.78 2.83 -10.92
CA MET A 234 -16.44 3.39 -11.13
C MET A 234 -16.31 4.24 -12.40
N THR A 235 -17.27 4.19 -13.32
CA THR A 235 -17.18 4.84 -14.64
C THR A 235 -16.82 6.32 -14.54
N THR A 236 -17.54 7.09 -13.73
CA THR A 236 -17.31 8.53 -13.59
C THR A 236 -15.97 8.86 -12.93
N MET A 237 -15.54 8.03 -12.00
CA MET A 237 -14.22 8.15 -11.36
C MET A 237 -13.10 7.89 -12.38
N LEU A 238 -13.21 6.85 -13.21
CA LEU A 238 -12.23 6.53 -14.24
C LEU A 238 -12.14 7.63 -15.32
N GLU A 239 -13.28 8.23 -15.71
CA GLU A 239 -13.32 9.39 -16.61
C GLU A 239 -12.59 10.60 -16.02
N ALA A 240 -12.82 10.86 -14.74
CA ALA A 240 -12.17 11.96 -14.02
C ALA A 240 -10.66 11.70 -13.84
N ALA A 241 -10.27 10.49 -13.48
CA ALA A 241 -8.88 10.08 -13.34
C ALA A 241 -8.12 10.23 -14.66
N HIS A 242 -8.74 9.85 -15.78
CA HIS A 242 -8.12 10.01 -17.10
C HIS A 242 -7.84 11.48 -17.44
N LYS A 243 -8.77 12.40 -17.14
CA LYS A 243 -8.54 13.84 -17.31
C LYS A 243 -7.45 14.37 -16.38
N PHE A 244 -7.41 13.88 -15.15
CA PHE A 244 -6.46 14.33 -14.14
C PHE A 244 -5.02 13.91 -14.48
N VAL A 245 -4.81 12.69 -14.96
CA VAL A 245 -3.49 12.14 -15.29
C VAL A 245 -3.04 12.51 -16.71
N VAL A 246 -3.93 13.05 -17.55
CA VAL A 246 -3.73 13.39 -18.97
C VAL A 246 -3.66 12.16 -19.87
N ASN A 247 -2.87 11.14 -19.53
CA ASN A 247 -2.81 9.84 -20.21
C ASN A 247 -2.44 8.77 -19.20
N PHE A 248 -3.14 7.65 -19.21
CA PHE A 248 -2.74 6.50 -18.40
C PHE A 248 -1.41 5.94 -18.92
N PRO A 249 -0.43 5.71 -18.04
CA PRO A 249 0.87 5.19 -18.44
C PRO A 249 0.86 3.68 -18.77
N VAL A 250 -0.33 3.08 -18.90
CA VAL A 250 -0.55 1.64 -19.11
C VAL A 250 -1.57 1.40 -20.23
N ASP A 251 -1.35 0.36 -21.05
CA ASP A 251 -2.29 -0.04 -22.10
C ASP A 251 -3.46 -0.86 -21.56
N ARG A 252 -3.30 -1.43 -20.36
CA ARG A 252 -4.32 -2.24 -19.67
C ARG A 252 -4.15 -2.09 -18.16
N TYR A 253 -5.28 -2.04 -17.44
CA TYR A 253 -5.33 -2.08 -15.98
C TYR A 253 -6.42 -3.04 -15.51
N THR A 254 -6.14 -3.80 -14.44
CA THR A 254 -7.03 -4.86 -13.94
C THR A 254 -7.34 -4.64 -12.46
N PHE A 255 -8.62 -4.48 -12.13
CA PHE A 255 -9.11 -4.46 -10.74
C PHE A 255 -9.51 -5.88 -10.33
N LEU A 256 -8.98 -6.37 -9.22
CA LEU A 256 -9.23 -7.71 -8.68
C LEU A 256 -9.93 -7.60 -7.33
N TYR A 257 -11.26 -7.75 -7.32
CA TYR A 257 -12.06 -7.67 -6.11
C TYR A 257 -12.35 -9.07 -5.54
N HIS A 258 -11.92 -9.30 -4.31
CA HIS A 258 -12.16 -10.50 -3.53
C HIS A 258 -13.01 -10.15 -2.31
N PHE A 259 -14.32 -10.49 -2.34
CA PHE A 259 -15.27 -10.23 -1.27
C PHE A 259 -15.48 -11.47 -0.41
N GLU A 260 -15.12 -11.36 0.86
CA GLU A 260 -15.11 -12.42 1.86
C GLU A 260 -15.59 -11.92 3.23
N ASP A 261 -15.55 -12.79 4.26
CA ASP A 261 -15.75 -12.42 5.66
C ASP A 261 -14.48 -11.90 6.34
N GLN A 262 -13.35 -11.87 5.61
CA GLN A 262 -12.03 -11.47 6.12
C GLN A 262 -11.90 -9.95 6.32
N ASP A 263 -10.88 -9.58 7.09
CA ASP A 263 -10.45 -8.20 7.22
C ASP A 263 -10.11 -7.62 5.84
N TRP A 264 -10.46 -6.38 5.67
CA TRP A 264 -10.31 -5.67 4.41
C TRP A 264 -8.91 -5.07 4.24
N GLY A 265 -8.53 -4.83 3.02
CA GLY A 265 -7.34 -4.12 2.60
C GLY A 265 -7.29 -4.04 1.07
N ALA A 266 -6.47 -3.15 0.57
CA ALA A 266 -6.20 -3.02 -0.85
C ALA A 266 -4.70 -2.90 -1.08
N TRP A 267 -4.24 -3.22 -2.28
CA TRP A 267 -2.83 -3.20 -2.62
C TRP A 267 -2.62 -2.85 -4.09
N GLU A 268 -1.77 -1.86 -4.31
CA GLU A 268 -1.39 -1.34 -5.60
C GLU A 268 -0.42 -2.25 -6.37
N HIS A 269 -0.54 -2.24 -7.70
CA HIS A 269 0.36 -2.91 -8.64
C HIS A 269 0.46 -2.11 -9.94
N SER A 270 1.56 -2.28 -10.69
CA SER A 270 1.84 -1.50 -11.91
C SER A 270 0.74 -1.60 -12.97
N TYR A 271 0.04 -2.73 -13.03
CA TYR A 271 -0.97 -3.00 -14.05
C TYR A 271 -2.29 -3.50 -13.46
N SER A 272 -2.41 -3.50 -12.14
CA SER A 272 -3.60 -3.96 -11.43
C SER A 272 -3.67 -3.39 -10.02
N SER A 273 -4.79 -3.62 -9.34
CA SER A 273 -4.93 -3.46 -7.90
C SER A 273 -5.77 -4.60 -7.34
N GLY A 274 -5.38 -5.08 -6.17
CA GLY A 274 -6.04 -6.16 -5.44
C GLY A 274 -6.83 -5.62 -4.26
N TYR A 275 -8.04 -6.13 -4.05
CA TYR A 275 -8.94 -5.71 -2.97
C TYR A 275 -9.46 -6.95 -2.25
N VAL A 276 -9.16 -7.08 -0.97
CA VAL A 276 -9.77 -8.07 -0.08
C VAL A 276 -10.69 -7.32 0.86
N MET A 277 -12.00 -7.47 0.65
CA MET A 277 -13.00 -6.64 1.30
C MET A 277 -14.06 -7.51 1.96
N GLN A 278 -14.54 -7.09 3.13
CA GLN A 278 -15.71 -7.72 3.71
C GLN A 278 -16.92 -7.53 2.80
N GLU A 279 -17.61 -8.63 2.48
CA GLU A 279 -18.79 -8.57 1.63
C GLU A 279 -19.96 -7.89 2.36
N ASN A 280 -20.53 -6.88 1.74
CA ASN A 280 -21.70 -6.14 2.21
C ASN A 280 -22.68 -5.92 1.06
N ASP A 281 -23.91 -5.53 1.37
CA ASP A 281 -24.85 -5.09 0.34
C ASP A 281 -24.30 -3.83 -0.37
N LEU A 282 -24.38 -3.79 -1.68
CA LEU A 282 -23.84 -2.70 -2.50
C LEU A 282 -24.74 -1.47 -2.41
N THR A 283 -24.88 -0.89 -1.19
CA THR A 283 -25.57 0.39 -1.00
C THR A 283 -24.79 1.53 -1.65
N PRO A 284 -25.42 2.69 -1.91
CA PRO A 284 -24.70 3.86 -2.44
C PRO A 284 -23.48 4.26 -1.60
N GLU A 285 -23.55 4.16 -0.27
CA GLU A 285 -22.48 4.47 0.64
C GLU A 285 -21.32 3.48 0.51
N TYR A 286 -21.64 2.17 0.44
CA TYR A 286 -20.63 1.13 0.27
C TYR A 286 -19.99 1.20 -1.12
N ALA A 287 -20.78 1.42 -2.18
CA ALA A 287 -20.28 1.62 -3.53
C ALA A 287 -19.34 2.84 -3.62
N LYS A 288 -19.72 3.95 -2.95
CA LYS A 288 -18.83 5.13 -2.86
C LYS A 288 -17.51 4.80 -2.15
N ARG A 289 -17.56 4.09 -1.02
CA ARG A 289 -16.36 3.66 -0.30
C ARG A 289 -15.44 2.81 -1.18
N LEU A 290 -15.99 1.82 -1.89
CA LEU A 290 -15.23 0.99 -2.83
C LEU A 290 -14.60 1.84 -3.94
N THR A 291 -15.31 2.84 -4.45
CA THR A 291 -14.81 3.76 -5.50
C THR A 291 -13.71 4.67 -4.96
N ASP A 292 -13.81 5.18 -3.73
CA ASP A 292 -12.78 6.01 -3.10
C ASP A 292 -11.48 5.21 -2.91
N ILE A 293 -11.57 3.96 -2.42
CA ILE A 293 -10.42 3.05 -2.28
C ILE A 293 -9.83 2.72 -3.67
N ALA A 294 -10.69 2.40 -4.65
CA ALA A 294 -10.24 2.12 -6.01
C ALA A 294 -9.52 3.32 -6.64
N ALA A 295 -9.96 4.54 -6.37
CA ALA A 295 -9.30 5.75 -6.84
C ALA A 295 -7.91 5.89 -6.19
N HIS A 296 -7.75 5.57 -4.91
CA HIS A 296 -6.47 5.57 -4.22
C HIS A 296 -5.51 4.58 -4.90
N GLU A 297 -5.88 3.31 -4.96
CA GLU A 297 -5.03 2.25 -5.55
C GLU A 297 -4.71 2.52 -7.03
N PHE A 298 -5.66 3.06 -7.77
CA PHE A 298 -5.44 3.39 -9.17
C PHE A 298 -4.41 4.51 -9.35
N PHE A 299 -4.36 5.52 -8.46
CA PHE A 299 -3.40 6.60 -8.56
C PHE A 299 -1.97 6.19 -8.25
N HIS A 300 -1.73 5.02 -7.68
CA HIS A 300 -0.40 4.45 -7.55
C HIS A 300 0.28 4.16 -8.90
N ILE A 301 -0.45 4.10 -10.02
CA ILE A 301 0.17 4.07 -11.36
C ILE A 301 1.08 5.27 -11.63
N ILE A 302 0.97 6.35 -10.83
CA ILE A 302 1.82 7.54 -10.92
C ILE A 302 2.98 7.42 -9.95
N THR A 303 2.73 7.08 -8.69
CA THR A 303 3.73 6.96 -7.62
C THR A 303 3.30 5.90 -6.60
N PRO A 304 4.14 4.90 -6.25
CA PRO A 304 5.54 4.72 -6.64
C PRO A 304 5.76 3.95 -7.96
N LEU A 305 4.72 3.51 -8.66
CA LEU A 305 4.86 2.57 -9.77
C LEU A 305 5.43 3.21 -11.04
N ASN A 306 5.34 4.53 -11.16
CA ASN A 306 6.00 5.30 -12.22
C ASN A 306 7.12 6.17 -11.64
N ILE A 307 6.80 7.14 -10.78
CA ILE A 307 7.78 8.00 -10.12
C ILE A 307 8.23 7.32 -8.82
N HIS A 308 9.45 6.77 -8.79
CA HIS A 308 10.00 6.05 -7.63
C HIS A 308 11.50 6.27 -7.48
N SER A 309 12.01 5.96 -6.30
CA SER A 309 13.46 6.01 -6.00
C SER A 309 14.16 4.71 -6.38
N GLU A 310 15.50 4.76 -6.44
CA GLU A 310 16.33 3.58 -6.67
C GLU A 310 16.15 2.49 -5.62
N ILE A 311 15.71 2.82 -4.41
CA ILE A 311 15.39 1.83 -3.36
C ILE A 311 14.18 0.99 -3.76
N ILE A 312 13.16 1.60 -4.37
CA ILE A 312 11.97 0.90 -4.85
C ILE A 312 12.29 0.14 -6.15
N GLU A 313 13.05 0.74 -7.08
CA GLU A 313 13.48 0.08 -8.33
C GLU A 313 14.28 -1.21 -8.08
N GLN A 314 15.11 -1.21 -7.02
CA GLN A 314 15.98 -2.33 -6.65
C GLN A 314 15.50 -2.96 -5.34
N PHE A 315 14.20 -3.26 -5.25
CA PHE A 315 13.59 -3.72 -4.02
C PHE A 315 14.25 -4.99 -3.47
N ASN A 316 14.52 -4.99 -2.16
CA ASN A 316 15.15 -6.12 -1.47
C ASN A 316 14.09 -7.01 -0.81
N PHE A 317 13.71 -8.11 -1.47
CA PHE A 317 12.75 -9.09 -0.96
C PHE A 317 13.23 -9.89 0.26
N VAL A 318 14.49 -9.77 0.63
CA VAL A 318 15.07 -10.50 1.79
C VAL A 318 15.02 -9.66 3.05
N GLN A 319 15.37 -8.37 2.91
CA GLN A 319 15.40 -7.41 4.01
C GLN A 319 14.88 -6.06 3.50
N PRO A 320 13.76 -5.57 4.02
CA PRO A 320 13.19 -4.33 3.55
C PRO A 320 14.12 -3.15 3.84
N THR A 321 14.26 -2.27 2.85
CA THR A 321 14.95 -0.99 2.99
C THR A 321 13.89 0.10 2.87
N PRO A 322 13.57 0.84 3.96
CA PRO A 322 12.55 1.87 3.90
C PRO A 322 13.02 3.07 3.07
N SER A 323 12.14 3.58 2.22
CA SER A 323 12.33 4.86 1.55
C SER A 323 11.85 6.01 2.45
N GLN A 324 12.49 7.18 2.38
CA GLN A 324 12.03 8.39 3.10
C GLN A 324 10.82 9.07 2.42
N HIS A 325 10.29 8.49 1.34
CA HIS A 325 9.32 9.12 0.46
C HIS A 325 7.91 8.52 0.52
N LEU A 326 7.51 7.82 1.62
CA LEU A 326 6.14 7.34 1.75
C LEU A 326 5.10 8.47 1.68
N TRP A 327 5.44 9.67 2.16
CA TRP A 327 4.59 10.85 2.02
C TRP A 327 4.26 11.16 0.55
N LEU A 328 5.22 10.89 -0.37
CA LEU A 328 5.02 10.99 -1.81
C LEU A 328 4.19 9.81 -2.34
N TYR A 329 4.53 8.58 -1.92
CA TYR A 329 3.91 7.36 -2.45
C TYR A 329 2.47 7.21 -2.00
N GLU A 330 2.18 7.45 -0.72
CA GLU A 330 0.86 7.30 -0.12
C GLU A 330 0.13 8.65 0.03
N GLY A 331 0.81 9.65 0.58
CA GLY A 331 0.18 10.94 0.87
C GLY A 331 -0.25 11.70 -0.38
N THR A 332 0.57 11.71 -1.46
CA THR A 332 0.16 12.36 -2.71
C THR A 332 -0.88 11.54 -3.47
N THR A 333 -0.86 10.21 -3.36
CA THR A 333 -1.87 9.32 -3.94
C THR A 333 -3.22 9.55 -3.29
N GLU A 334 -3.26 9.61 -1.97
CA GLU A 334 -4.46 9.92 -1.21
C GLU A 334 -4.99 11.34 -1.51
N TRP A 335 -4.09 12.32 -1.62
CA TRP A 335 -4.46 13.66 -2.09
C TRP A 335 -5.05 13.63 -3.50
N ALA A 336 -4.40 12.94 -4.44
CA ALA A 336 -4.82 12.90 -5.83
C ALA A 336 -6.21 12.26 -5.99
N SER A 337 -6.49 11.15 -5.30
CA SER A 337 -7.77 10.45 -5.34
C SER A 337 -8.94 11.35 -4.91
N HIS A 338 -8.73 12.21 -3.91
CA HIS A 338 -9.77 13.11 -3.42
C HIS A 338 -9.85 14.43 -4.22
N VAL A 339 -8.70 15.05 -4.53
CA VAL A 339 -8.70 16.33 -5.26
C VAL A 339 -9.19 16.19 -6.70
N MET A 340 -8.92 15.06 -7.33
CA MET A 340 -9.47 14.73 -8.64
C MET A 340 -11.01 14.74 -8.63
N GLN A 341 -11.62 14.14 -7.61
CA GLN A 341 -13.08 14.14 -7.45
C GLN A 341 -13.63 15.54 -7.24
N LEU A 342 -12.94 16.40 -6.46
CA LEU A 342 -13.30 17.81 -6.32
C LEU A 342 -13.26 18.53 -7.68
N ARG A 343 -12.16 18.40 -8.40
CA ARG A 343 -11.89 19.12 -9.66
C ARG A 343 -12.81 18.67 -10.80
N SER A 344 -13.19 17.40 -10.81
CA SER A 344 -14.17 16.87 -11.78
C SER A 344 -15.62 17.17 -11.43
N GLY A 345 -15.91 17.73 -10.25
CA GLY A 345 -17.26 17.98 -9.76
C GLY A 345 -18.00 16.76 -9.20
N LEU A 346 -17.34 15.61 -9.08
CA LEU A 346 -17.89 14.41 -8.44
C LEU A 346 -18.07 14.60 -6.93
N LYS A 347 -17.22 15.41 -6.32
CA LYS A 347 -17.27 15.75 -4.90
C LYS A 347 -17.42 17.27 -4.74
N PRO A 348 -18.49 17.76 -4.11
CA PRO A 348 -18.63 19.20 -3.87
C PRO A 348 -17.63 19.68 -2.81
N LEU A 349 -17.25 20.97 -2.86
CA LEU A 349 -16.27 21.57 -1.95
C LEU A 349 -16.55 21.28 -0.45
N PRO A 350 -17.80 21.40 0.07
CA PRO A 350 -18.05 21.06 1.48
C PRO A 350 -17.72 19.61 1.84
N ALA A 351 -17.96 18.66 0.94
CA ALA A 351 -17.61 17.25 1.17
C ALA A 351 -16.08 17.04 1.15
N TYR A 352 -15.36 17.68 0.23
CA TYR A 352 -13.90 17.65 0.23
C TYR A 352 -13.31 18.25 1.52
N LEU A 353 -13.84 19.38 1.99
CA LEU A 353 -13.41 20.00 3.24
C LEU A 353 -13.73 19.12 4.46
N ALA A 354 -14.83 18.33 4.41
CA ALA A 354 -15.14 17.34 5.43
C ALA A 354 -14.10 16.19 5.44
N ASP A 355 -13.64 15.75 4.27
CA ASP A 355 -12.55 14.74 4.18
C ASP A 355 -11.24 15.30 4.76
N VAL A 356 -10.85 16.53 4.43
CA VAL A 356 -9.67 17.20 5.00
C VAL A 356 -9.79 17.32 6.52
N ARG A 357 -10.99 17.70 7.01
CA ARG A 357 -11.30 17.75 8.44
C ARG A 357 -11.10 16.41 9.11
N GLN A 358 -11.63 15.34 8.52
CA GLN A 358 -11.48 13.98 9.05
C GLN A 358 -10.01 13.57 9.16
N LYS A 359 -9.21 13.87 8.14
CA LYS A 359 -7.76 13.60 8.14
C LYS A 359 -7.03 14.34 9.28
N LEU A 360 -7.36 15.62 9.50
CA LEU A 360 -6.81 16.39 10.62
C LEU A 360 -7.25 15.84 11.98
N MET A 361 -8.48 15.34 12.10
CA MET A 361 -8.96 14.69 13.32
C MET A 361 -8.23 13.38 13.63
N ILE A 362 -7.85 12.62 12.62
CA ILE A 362 -7.04 11.39 12.78
C ILE A 362 -5.61 11.78 13.15
N ASP A 363 -5.02 12.77 12.47
CA ASP A 363 -3.70 13.30 12.82
C ASP A 363 -3.62 13.80 14.27
N ASP A 364 -4.71 14.35 14.82
CA ASP A 364 -4.79 14.78 16.22
C ASP A 364 -4.70 13.61 17.24
N GLN A 365 -4.95 12.38 16.82
CA GLN A 365 -4.89 11.19 17.67
C GLN A 365 -3.49 10.55 17.68
N LEU A 366 -2.59 11.01 16.81
CA LEU A 366 -1.25 10.48 16.61
C LEU A 366 -0.18 11.43 17.14
N ASP A 367 1.07 10.99 17.21
CA ASP A 367 2.17 11.80 17.71
C ASP A 367 2.50 12.94 16.73
N LYS A 368 2.21 14.18 17.16
CA LYS A 368 2.46 15.39 16.37
C LYS A 368 3.95 15.68 16.14
N SER A 369 4.83 15.13 16.95
CA SER A 369 6.29 15.30 16.81
C SER A 369 6.91 14.30 15.83
N TYR A 370 6.11 13.33 15.34
CA TYR A 370 6.58 12.31 14.41
C TYR A 370 6.49 12.83 12.97
N SER A 371 7.63 13.15 12.35
CA SER A 371 7.65 13.69 10.98
C SER A 371 7.27 12.64 9.93
N LEU A 372 6.81 13.09 8.77
CA LEU A 372 6.48 12.20 7.65
C LEU A 372 7.72 11.44 7.14
N GLN A 373 8.90 12.08 7.15
CA GLN A 373 10.16 11.40 6.80
C GLN A 373 10.52 10.34 7.84
N LYS A 374 10.45 10.65 9.14
CA LYS A 374 10.71 9.66 10.21
C LYS A 374 9.73 8.49 10.08
N LEU A 375 8.44 8.76 9.87
CA LEU A 375 7.44 7.73 9.66
C LEU A 375 7.78 6.82 8.48
N SER A 376 8.19 7.41 7.36
CA SER A 376 8.63 6.66 6.18
C SER A 376 9.79 5.72 6.49
N LEU A 377 10.83 6.23 7.16
CA LEU A 377 12.03 5.46 7.50
C LEU A 377 11.81 4.38 8.57
N THR A 378 10.74 4.48 9.35
CA THR A 378 10.41 3.52 10.42
C THR A 378 9.18 2.66 10.10
N SER A 379 8.71 2.65 8.85
CA SER A 379 7.49 1.97 8.43
C SER A 379 7.45 0.47 8.70
N TYR A 380 8.61 -0.18 8.83
CA TYR A 380 8.73 -1.61 9.18
C TYR A 380 8.98 -1.84 10.69
N THR A 381 8.89 -0.82 11.52
CA THR A 381 9.11 -0.95 12.97
C THR A 381 7.79 -0.85 13.75
N PRO A 382 7.70 -1.48 14.94
CA PRO A 382 6.51 -1.33 15.78
C PRO A 382 6.17 0.12 16.13
N GLU A 383 7.18 0.99 16.32
CA GLU A 383 7.01 2.42 16.56
C GLU A 383 6.35 3.13 15.37
N GLY A 384 6.88 2.89 14.16
CA GLY A 384 6.33 3.45 12.93
C GLY A 384 4.91 2.95 12.64
N ASN A 385 4.65 1.67 12.90
CA ASN A 385 3.32 1.08 12.70
C ASN A 385 2.23 1.75 13.55
N GLN A 386 2.55 2.23 14.77
CA GLN A 386 1.60 2.99 15.59
C GLN A 386 1.24 4.34 14.98
N GLN A 387 2.10 4.91 14.16
CA GLN A 387 1.91 6.20 13.48
C GLN A 387 1.46 6.05 12.02
N TYR A 388 1.37 4.82 11.51
CA TYR A 388 1.30 4.50 10.08
C TYR A 388 0.17 5.23 9.35
N PHE A 389 -1.02 5.32 9.95
CA PHE A 389 -2.16 6.02 9.33
C PHE A 389 -1.89 7.50 9.04
N ASN A 390 -0.87 8.11 9.66
CA ASN A 390 -0.53 9.50 9.41
C ASN A 390 0.15 9.73 8.05
N ILE A 391 0.67 8.66 7.43
CA ILE A 391 1.21 8.77 6.08
C ILE A 391 0.12 9.18 5.09
N TYR A 392 -1.09 8.62 5.24
CA TYR A 392 -2.27 8.96 4.45
C TYR A 392 -2.89 10.28 4.90
N ASN A 393 -3.08 10.47 6.21
CA ASN A 393 -3.84 11.61 6.74
C ASN A 393 -3.02 12.90 6.70
N ARG A 394 -1.93 13.00 7.46
CA ARG A 394 -1.05 14.17 7.42
C ARG A 394 -0.40 14.32 6.04
N GLY A 395 -0.04 13.20 5.39
CA GLY A 395 0.55 13.19 4.06
C GLY A 395 -0.36 13.86 3.02
N ALA A 396 -1.64 13.49 2.96
CA ALA A 396 -2.60 14.10 2.01
C ALA A 396 -2.89 15.58 2.34
N VAL A 397 -2.98 15.94 3.62
CA VAL A 397 -3.12 17.36 3.99
C VAL A 397 -1.87 18.14 3.58
N THR A 398 -0.66 17.61 3.82
CA THR A 398 0.60 18.23 3.38
C THR A 398 0.65 18.40 1.87
N ALA A 399 0.25 17.39 1.10
CA ALA A 399 0.15 17.47 -0.35
C ALA A 399 -0.89 18.51 -0.81
N THR A 400 -2.04 18.63 -0.09
CA THR A 400 -3.03 19.70 -0.35
C THR A 400 -2.41 21.09 -0.16
N LEU A 401 -1.67 21.30 0.93
CA LEU A 401 -1.02 22.60 1.19
C LEU A 401 0.08 22.88 0.17
N LEU A 402 0.85 21.87 -0.22
CA LEU A 402 1.87 22.00 -1.28
C LEU A 402 1.22 22.39 -2.61
N ASP A 403 0.11 21.77 -2.98
CA ASP A 403 -0.64 22.10 -4.19
C ASP A 403 -1.14 23.55 -4.19
N ILE A 404 -1.72 24.01 -3.08
CA ILE A 404 -2.15 25.41 -2.91
C ILE A 404 -0.95 26.36 -3.04
N ARG A 405 0.21 26.01 -2.43
CA ARG A 405 1.41 26.84 -2.51
C ARG A 405 1.95 26.96 -3.93
N LEU A 406 2.02 25.86 -4.65
CA LEU A 406 2.47 25.84 -6.04
C LEU A 406 1.54 26.66 -6.95
N LEU A 407 0.22 26.53 -6.78
CA LEU A 407 -0.75 27.34 -7.50
C LEU A 407 -0.63 28.82 -7.16
N GLU A 408 -0.41 29.20 -5.90
CA GLU A 408 -0.17 30.57 -5.50
C GLU A 408 1.08 31.14 -6.19
N LEU A 409 2.21 30.45 -6.11
CA LEU A 409 3.49 30.88 -6.70
C LEU A 409 3.43 30.98 -8.23
N SER A 410 2.64 30.15 -8.87
CA SER A 410 2.46 30.15 -10.33
C SER A 410 1.36 31.09 -10.84
N GLY A 411 0.66 31.78 -9.96
CA GLY A 411 -0.52 32.57 -10.33
C GLY A 411 -1.68 31.72 -10.85
N GLY A 412 -1.88 30.56 -10.25
CA GLY A 412 -2.97 29.61 -10.53
C GLY A 412 -2.74 28.69 -11.74
N LYS A 413 -1.52 28.63 -12.28
CA LYS A 413 -1.23 27.91 -13.54
C LYS A 413 -0.60 26.53 -13.35
N ARG A 414 0.10 26.29 -12.23
CA ARG A 414 0.92 25.09 -12.04
C ARG A 414 0.85 24.66 -10.57
N GLY A 415 0.04 23.66 -10.30
CA GLY A 415 -0.09 23.01 -9.01
C GLY A 415 0.73 21.72 -8.92
N LEU A 416 0.47 20.92 -7.88
CA LEU A 416 1.16 19.66 -7.64
C LEU A 416 0.90 18.64 -8.77
N ARG A 417 -0.31 18.62 -9.35
CA ARG A 417 -0.65 17.77 -10.50
C ARG A 417 0.29 18.00 -11.69
N GLU A 418 0.53 19.24 -12.08
CA GLU A 418 1.43 19.59 -13.20
C GLU A 418 2.86 19.18 -12.90
N VAL A 419 3.33 19.41 -11.67
CA VAL A 419 4.68 19.02 -11.23
C VAL A 419 4.86 17.49 -11.27
N ILE A 420 3.89 16.74 -10.80
CA ILE A 420 3.90 15.26 -10.87
C ILE A 420 3.93 14.81 -12.34
N ASN A 421 3.09 15.39 -13.20
CA ASN A 421 3.09 15.07 -14.62
C ASN A 421 4.41 15.44 -15.34
N GLU A 422 5.11 16.46 -14.88
CA GLU A 422 6.46 16.80 -15.38
C GLU A 422 7.52 15.82 -14.88
N LEU A 423 7.46 15.44 -13.59
CA LEU A 423 8.36 14.46 -13.01
C LEU A 423 8.20 13.10 -13.69
N SER A 424 6.97 12.68 -14.02
CA SER A 424 6.70 11.39 -14.68
C SER A 424 7.27 11.29 -16.10
N LYS A 425 7.60 12.42 -16.75
CA LYS A 425 8.30 12.43 -18.04
C LYS A 425 9.80 12.21 -17.91
N GLU A 426 10.37 12.51 -16.75
CA GLU A 426 11.80 12.34 -16.50
C GLU A 426 12.11 11.07 -15.72
N TYR A 427 11.30 10.78 -14.73
CA TYR A 427 11.37 9.58 -13.89
C TYR A 427 10.17 8.69 -14.21
N GLY A 428 10.41 7.43 -14.45
CA GLY A 428 9.37 6.49 -14.85
C GLY A 428 9.83 5.04 -14.65
N PRO A 429 9.12 4.05 -15.19
CA PRO A 429 9.41 2.64 -14.94
C PRO A 429 10.83 2.17 -15.28
N LYS A 430 11.62 3.02 -15.98
CA LYS A 430 13.00 2.71 -16.41
C LYS A 430 14.04 3.66 -15.84
N LYS A 431 13.64 4.60 -15.02
CA LYS A 431 14.55 5.61 -14.46
C LYS A 431 14.04 6.09 -13.11
N ALA A 432 14.56 5.53 -12.06
CA ALA A 432 14.33 5.98 -10.69
C ALA A 432 14.95 7.37 -10.43
N PHE A 433 14.43 8.09 -9.44
CA PHE A 433 15.10 9.26 -8.89
C PHE A 433 16.06 8.86 -7.76
N PRO A 434 17.15 9.63 -7.53
CA PRO A 434 18.04 9.41 -6.41
C PRO A 434 17.30 9.67 -5.08
N GLU A 435 17.31 8.68 -4.18
CA GLU A 435 16.59 8.68 -2.90
C GLU A 435 16.88 9.92 -2.05
N ASP A 436 18.16 10.30 -1.97
CA ASP A 436 18.64 11.42 -1.14
C ASP A 436 18.51 12.80 -1.82
N LYS A 437 18.10 12.87 -3.11
CA LYS A 437 18.06 14.10 -3.90
C LYS A 437 16.67 14.58 -4.27
N PHE A 438 15.64 13.83 -3.99
CA PHE A 438 14.29 14.14 -4.47
C PHE A 438 13.80 15.53 -4.06
N PHE A 439 14.00 15.93 -2.80
CA PHE A 439 13.57 17.24 -2.32
C PHE A 439 14.29 18.40 -3.04
N GLU A 440 15.61 18.25 -3.29
CA GLU A 440 16.39 19.21 -4.06
C GLU A 440 15.92 19.29 -5.52
N ILE A 441 15.69 18.12 -6.15
CA ILE A 441 15.19 18.01 -7.52
C ILE A 441 13.82 18.67 -7.65
N PHE A 442 12.91 18.39 -6.72
CA PHE A 442 11.56 18.95 -6.73
C PHE A 442 11.59 20.49 -6.57
N ALA A 443 12.37 20.99 -5.61
CA ALA A 443 12.52 22.43 -5.40
C ALA A 443 13.16 23.12 -6.60
N ALA A 444 14.20 22.54 -7.20
CA ALA A 444 14.86 23.09 -8.39
C ALA A 444 13.93 23.14 -9.62
N LYS A 445 13.01 22.18 -9.73
CA LYS A 445 12.00 22.16 -10.82
C LYS A 445 10.81 23.08 -10.57
N THR A 446 10.64 23.55 -9.34
CA THR A 446 9.51 24.39 -8.95
C THR A 446 10.00 25.78 -8.50
N TYR A 447 10.06 26.01 -7.21
CA TYR A 447 10.44 27.27 -6.61
C TYR A 447 11.36 27.03 -5.41
N PRO A 448 12.38 27.90 -5.17
CA PRO A 448 13.30 27.74 -4.04
C PRO A 448 12.61 27.62 -2.67
N GLU A 449 11.47 28.30 -2.48
CA GLU A 449 10.67 28.28 -1.26
C GLU A 449 10.08 26.89 -0.94
N ILE A 450 10.00 26.00 -1.93
CA ILE A 450 9.50 24.63 -1.73
C ILE A 450 10.52 23.78 -0.95
N ALA A 451 11.81 24.11 -1.01
CA ALA A 451 12.80 23.46 -0.15
C ALA A 451 12.51 23.70 1.35
N ASP A 452 12.17 24.94 1.73
CA ASP A 452 11.77 25.26 3.11
C ASP A 452 10.47 24.55 3.52
N PHE A 453 9.50 24.45 2.60
CA PHE A 453 8.26 23.71 2.84
C PHE A 453 8.55 22.24 3.21
N PHE A 454 9.42 21.56 2.47
CA PHE A 454 9.81 20.18 2.77
C PHE A 454 10.56 20.05 4.09
N ILE A 455 11.49 20.96 4.37
CA ILE A 455 12.23 20.95 5.64
C ILE A 455 11.27 21.06 6.81
N ARG A 456 10.29 21.96 6.76
CA ARG A 456 9.38 22.22 7.88
C ARG A 456 8.33 21.13 8.07
N TYR A 457 7.69 20.67 6.99
CA TYR A 457 6.45 19.89 7.07
C TYR A 457 6.59 18.42 6.68
N VAL A 458 7.70 18.01 6.09
CA VAL A 458 7.99 16.62 5.72
C VAL A 458 9.16 16.06 6.51
N ILE A 459 10.31 16.77 6.50
CA ILE A 459 11.54 16.34 7.19
C ILE A 459 11.41 16.57 8.70
N ASN A 460 10.95 17.75 9.09
CA ASN A 460 10.59 18.09 10.46
C ASN A 460 9.07 17.92 10.66
N ALA A 461 8.64 18.01 11.90
CA ALA A 461 7.23 17.85 12.29
C ALA A 461 6.62 19.19 12.73
N GLU A 462 6.91 20.28 11.99
CA GLU A 462 6.27 21.55 12.32
C GLU A 462 4.75 21.48 12.11
N PRO A 463 3.95 22.19 12.91
CA PRO A 463 2.51 22.26 12.74
C PRO A 463 2.14 22.75 11.34
N LEU A 464 1.23 22.04 10.68
CA LEU A 464 0.79 22.40 9.32
C LEU A 464 0.05 23.75 9.33
N PRO A 465 0.41 24.69 8.45
CA PRO A 465 -0.16 26.05 8.39
C PRO A 465 -1.52 26.05 7.67
N VAL A 466 -2.48 25.25 8.16
CA VAL A 466 -3.79 25.04 7.51
C VAL A 466 -4.55 26.34 7.35
N ALA A 467 -4.60 27.19 8.40
CA ALA A 467 -5.29 28.48 8.35
C ALA A 467 -4.74 29.41 7.26
N ASP A 468 -3.41 29.49 7.16
CA ASP A 468 -2.73 30.33 6.19
C ASP A 468 -3.07 29.95 4.74
N TYR A 469 -2.94 28.66 4.43
CA TYR A 469 -3.08 28.20 3.05
C TYR A 469 -4.54 28.19 2.59
N PHE A 470 -5.46 27.69 3.44
CA PHE A 470 -6.89 27.76 3.12
C PHE A 470 -7.40 29.20 3.10
N GLY A 471 -6.83 30.09 3.94
CA GLY A 471 -7.09 31.53 3.89
C GLY A 471 -6.80 32.15 2.54
N LYS A 472 -5.74 31.70 1.83
CA LYS A 472 -5.41 32.16 0.46
C LYS A 472 -6.49 31.79 -0.57
N LEU A 473 -7.26 30.73 -0.29
CA LEU A 473 -8.42 30.33 -1.08
C LEU A 473 -9.72 31.03 -0.64
N GLY A 474 -9.67 31.93 0.35
CA GLY A 474 -10.85 32.52 0.95
C GLY A 474 -11.70 31.47 1.69
N ILE A 475 -11.05 30.50 2.33
CA ILE A 475 -11.66 29.51 3.21
C ILE A 475 -11.11 29.73 4.61
N ASN A 476 -11.98 30.12 5.53
CA ASN A 476 -11.63 30.31 6.93
C ASN A 476 -11.43 28.95 7.60
N TYR A 477 -10.41 28.84 8.44
CA TYR A 477 -10.15 27.64 9.24
C TYR A 477 -10.08 28.01 10.70
N GLU A 478 -10.77 27.24 11.53
CA GLU A 478 -10.76 27.36 12.99
C GLU A 478 -10.41 26.00 13.61
N ALA A 479 -9.27 25.91 14.29
CA ALA A 479 -8.75 24.65 14.81
C ALA A 479 -9.68 24.02 15.87
N ALA A 480 -10.29 24.87 16.71
CA ALA A 480 -11.23 24.43 17.73
C ALA A 480 -12.21 25.56 18.07
N LYS A 481 -13.49 25.25 18.17
CA LYS A 481 -14.56 26.19 18.52
C LYS A 481 -15.53 25.58 19.50
N SER A 482 -15.77 26.27 20.61
CA SER A 482 -16.86 25.92 21.52
C SER A 482 -18.22 26.22 20.86
N THR A 483 -19.14 25.27 20.92
CA THR A 483 -20.52 25.48 20.45
C THR A 483 -21.40 26.16 21.48
N GLY A 484 -20.92 26.30 22.72
CA GLY A 484 -21.72 26.74 23.86
C GLY A 484 -22.64 25.65 24.42
N ASN A 485 -22.73 24.50 23.76
CA ASN A 485 -23.50 23.37 24.26
C ASN A 485 -22.68 22.53 25.24
N LYS A 486 -23.37 21.75 26.05
CA LYS A 486 -22.77 20.71 26.88
C LYS A 486 -23.03 19.34 26.24
N VAL A 487 -22.01 18.51 26.24
CA VAL A 487 -22.10 17.11 25.81
C VAL A 487 -21.57 16.20 26.91
N LYS A 488 -22.00 14.96 26.90
CA LYS A 488 -21.42 13.94 27.76
C LYS A 488 -20.02 13.56 27.27
N GLY A 489 -19.12 13.31 28.22
CA GLY A 489 -17.77 12.89 27.92
C GLY A 489 -17.14 12.06 29.03
N LEU A 490 -16.25 11.19 28.67
CA LEU A 490 -15.56 10.32 29.63
C LEU A 490 -14.59 11.10 30.54
N GLY A 491 -14.09 12.24 30.06
CA GLY A 491 -13.01 12.97 30.72
C GLY A 491 -11.64 12.31 30.59
N TYR A 492 -11.55 11.27 29.73
CA TYR A 492 -10.31 10.59 29.33
C TYR A 492 -10.43 10.04 27.91
N ALA A 493 -9.29 9.73 27.31
CA ALA A 493 -9.21 9.04 26.02
C ALA A 493 -8.68 7.62 26.22
N ILE A 494 -9.21 6.68 25.42
CA ILE A 494 -8.80 5.27 25.40
C ILE A 494 -8.02 5.04 24.10
N GLY A 495 -6.91 4.31 24.19
CA GLY A 495 -6.11 3.86 23.05
C GLY A 495 -5.48 2.51 23.34
N ALA A 496 -4.72 2.00 22.38
CA ALA A 496 -4.04 0.71 22.53
C ALA A 496 -2.55 0.78 22.16
N PRO A 497 -1.75 1.70 22.76
CA PRO A 497 -0.33 1.78 22.47
C PRO A 497 0.38 0.48 22.86
N GLY A 498 1.20 -0.04 21.93
CA GLY A 498 1.92 -1.30 22.15
C GLY A 498 1.01 -2.54 22.30
N GLY A 499 -0.24 -2.49 21.81
CA GLY A 499 -1.18 -3.59 21.92
C GLY A 499 -1.83 -3.73 23.28
N VAL A 500 -1.76 -2.71 24.14
CA VAL A 500 -2.35 -2.70 25.48
C VAL A 500 -3.44 -1.62 25.56
N LEU A 501 -4.67 -2.03 25.87
CA LEU A 501 -5.79 -1.11 26.02
C LEU A 501 -5.56 -0.21 27.23
N SER A 502 -5.36 1.10 27.03
CA SER A 502 -4.94 2.01 28.09
C SER A 502 -5.53 3.41 27.96
N LEU A 503 -5.44 4.18 29.04
CA LEU A 503 -5.79 5.60 29.05
C LEU A 503 -4.64 6.41 28.41
N THR A 504 -4.90 7.05 27.28
CA THR A 504 -3.88 7.86 26.58
C THR A 504 -3.89 9.31 27.04
N GLN A 505 -5.04 9.82 27.49
CA GLN A 505 -5.22 11.15 28.05
C GLN A 505 -6.21 11.06 29.22
N VAL A 506 -5.98 11.84 30.25
CA VAL A 506 -6.89 11.91 31.44
C VAL A 506 -7.05 13.36 31.83
N GLY A 507 -8.29 13.84 31.81
CA GLY A 507 -8.65 15.20 32.24
C GLY A 507 -8.62 15.35 33.78
N GLU A 508 -8.54 16.59 34.24
CA GLU A 508 -8.36 16.93 35.65
C GLU A 508 -9.36 16.24 36.60
N ALA A 509 -10.65 16.24 36.26
CA ALA A 509 -11.68 15.61 37.09
C ALA A 509 -11.46 14.09 37.24
N MET A 510 -10.98 13.41 36.21
CA MET A 510 -10.67 11.98 36.25
C MET A 510 -9.34 11.69 36.92
N GLN A 511 -8.36 12.61 36.85
CA GLN A 511 -7.12 12.53 37.63
C GLN A 511 -7.44 12.65 39.15
N GLN A 512 -8.34 13.55 39.50
CA GLN A 512 -8.82 13.68 40.91
C GLN A 512 -9.58 12.44 41.36
N ALA A 513 -10.25 11.73 40.47
CA ALA A 513 -10.88 10.43 40.75
C ALA A 513 -9.86 9.29 40.90
N GLY A 514 -8.59 9.49 40.49
CA GLY A 514 -7.51 8.52 40.65
C GLY A 514 -7.01 7.88 39.36
N LEU A 515 -7.52 8.26 38.19
CA LEU A 515 -7.03 7.79 36.90
C LEU A 515 -5.76 8.54 36.45
N GLN A 516 -4.89 7.88 35.71
CA GLN A 516 -3.67 8.47 35.13
C GLN A 516 -3.47 8.03 33.68
N PRO A 517 -2.80 8.85 32.86
CA PRO A 517 -2.34 8.40 31.57
C PRO A 517 -1.42 7.17 31.71
N GLY A 518 -1.60 6.18 30.83
CA GLY A 518 -0.86 4.91 30.86
C GLY A 518 -1.53 3.80 31.68
N ASP A 519 -2.60 4.08 32.45
CA ASP A 519 -3.36 3.03 33.14
C ASP A 519 -3.92 2.02 32.11
N GLU A 520 -3.60 0.74 32.27
CA GLU A 520 -4.15 -0.36 31.48
C GLU A 520 -5.60 -0.62 31.90
N ILE A 521 -6.54 -0.64 30.96
CA ILE A 521 -7.95 -0.92 31.25
C ILE A 521 -8.15 -2.43 31.21
N ILE A 522 -8.64 -3.02 32.31
CA ILE A 522 -8.86 -4.47 32.43
C ILE A 522 -10.31 -4.85 32.73
N ALA A 523 -11.17 -3.93 33.21
CA ALA A 523 -12.61 -4.18 33.34
C ALA A 523 -13.43 -2.90 33.35
N LEU A 524 -14.69 -2.98 32.88
CA LEU A 524 -15.72 -1.95 32.96
C LEU A 524 -16.93 -2.53 33.73
N ASP A 525 -17.33 -1.90 34.87
CA ASP A 525 -18.40 -2.37 35.76
C ASP A 525 -18.27 -3.85 36.12
N GLY A 526 -17.05 -4.33 36.36
CA GLY A 526 -16.74 -5.73 36.69
C GLY A 526 -16.71 -6.68 35.49
N VAL A 527 -17.02 -6.22 34.29
CA VAL A 527 -16.90 -7.02 33.08
C VAL A 527 -15.48 -6.87 32.52
N ALA A 528 -14.76 -7.99 32.38
CA ALA A 528 -13.39 -7.98 31.85
C ALA A 528 -13.32 -7.40 30.43
N VAL A 529 -12.32 -6.54 30.19
CA VAL A 529 -12.06 -5.91 28.90
C VAL A 529 -10.67 -6.29 28.42
N SER A 530 -10.57 -6.67 27.14
CA SER A 530 -9.33 -6.89 26.39
C SER A 530 -9.46 -6.26 25.00
N LEU A 531 -8.39 -6.24 24.22
CA LEU A 531 -8.48 -5.80 22.82
C LEU A 531 -9.48 -6.62 21.99
N GLU A 532 -9.60 -7.91 22.28
CA GLU A 532 -10.48 -8.81 21.55
C GLU A 532 -11.96 -8.50 21.76
N ASN A 533 -12.36 -8.06 22.96
CA ASN A 533 -13.75 -7.80 23.30
C ASN A 533 -14.09 -6.32 23.56
N ALA A 534 -13.13 -5.41 23.40
CA ALA A 534 -13.33 -3.98 23.64
C ALA A 534 -14.51 -3.42 22.85
N ASN A 535 -14.68 -3.84 21.60
CA ASN A 535 -15.80 -3.43 20.73
C ASN A 535 -17.18 -3.91 21.22
N GLN A 536 -17.24 -4.87 22.11
CA GLN A 536 -18.48 -5.37 22.72
C GLN A 536 -18.76 -4.72 24.07
N VAL A 537 -17.72 -4.44 24.86
CA VAL A 537 -17.86 -3.97 26.25
C VAL A 537 -17.85 -2.45 26.34
N LEU A 538 -16.91 -1.76 25.68
CA LEU A 538 -16.76 -0.30 25.78
C LEU A 538 -17.94 0.52 25.23
N PRO A 539 -18.71 0.09 24.21
CA PRO A 539 -19.89 0.81 23.74
C PRO A 539 -20.93 1.11 24.84
N LYS A 540 -20.94 0.34 25.93
CA LYS A 540 -21.77 0.62 27.13
C LYS A 540 -21.54 2.03 27.65
N LEU A 541 -20.29 2.54 27.65
CA LEU A 541 -19.99 3.91 28.06
C LEU A 541 -20.76 4.95 27.22
N GLY A 542 -20.97 4.66 25.92
CA GLY A 542 -21.80 5.51 25.05
C GLY A 542 -23.28 5.57 25.40
N THR A 543 -23.80 4.64 26.19
CA THR A 543 -25.21 4.62 26.61
C THR A 543 -25.46 5.46 27.88
N LEU A 544 -24.41 5.80 28.64
CA LEU A 544 -24.50 6.57 29.86
C LEU A 544 -24.84 8.04 29.58
N ASN A 545 -25.54 8.70 30.50
CA ASN A 545 -25.79 10.14 30.46
C ASN A 545 -24.82 10.89 31.37
N ALA A 546 -24.68 12.19 31.18
CA ALA A 546 -23.90 13.02 32.08
C ALA A 546 -24.42 12.87 33.52
N GLY A 547 -23.51 12.60 34.47
CA GLY A 547 -23.83 12.32 35.86
C GLY A 547 -23.96 10.83 36.22
N ASP A 548 -24.13 9.93 35.23
CA ASP A 548 -24.19 8.49 35.49
C ASP A 548 -22.84 7.98 36.02
N LYS A 549 -22.91 7.05 37.01
CA LYS A 549 -21.74 6.45 37.63
C LYS A 549 -21.41 5.10 36.97
N TYR A 550 -20.13 4.80 36.90
CA TYR A 550 -19.60 3.52 36.44
C TYR A 550 -18.27 3.23 37.17
N THR A 551 -17.77 2.02 37.08
CA THR A 551 -16.46 1.65 37.60
C THR A 551 -15.52 1.22 36.50
N LEU A 552 -14.31 1.74 36.54
CA LEU A 552 -13.22 1.31 35.65
C LEU A 552 -12.18 0.58 36.48
N THR A 553 -11.92 -0.68 36.19
CA THR A 553 -10.80 -1.40 36.78
C THR A 553 -9.60 -1.22 35.87
N ILE A 554 -8.55 -0.62 36.40
CA ILE A 554 -7.29 -0.38 35.72
C ILE A 554 -6.18 -1.21 36.36
N LYS A 555 -5.09 -1.41 35.64
CA LYS A 555 -3.87 -2.00 36.14
C LYS A 555 -2.74 -0.98 36.03
N ARG A 556 -2.15 -0.60 37.15
CA ARG A 556 -1.04 0.34 37.25
C ARG A 556 0.12 -0.35 37.94
N ASP A 557 1.31 -0.33 37.33
CA ASP A 557 2.50 -0.99 37.87
C ASP A 557 2.25 -2.46 38.26
N GLY A 558 1.47 -3.16 37.42
CA GLY A 558 1.10 -4.56 37.64
C GLY A 558 -0.03 -4.78 38.67
N THR A 559 -0.51 -3.74 39.37
CA THR A 559 -1.51 -3.84 40.44
C THR A 559 -2.89 -3.40 39.96
N PRO A 560 -3.92 -4.27 40.04
CA PRO A 560 -5.30 -3.89 39.73
C PRO A 560 -5.88 -2.89 40.74
N GLN A 561 -6.60 -1.89 40.26
CA GLN A 561 -7.31 -0.89 41.05
C GLN A 561 -8.67 -0.60 40.41
N THR A 562 -9.72 -0.56 41.22
CA THR A 562 -11.06 -0.19 40.76
C THR A 562 -11.34 1.26 41.14
N ILE A 563 -11.57 2.08 40.11
CA ILE A 563 -11.80 3.52 40.24
C ILE A 563 -13.28 3.81 39.95
N ALA A 564 -13.93 4.52 40.89
CA ALA A 564 -15.27 5.02 40.65
C ALA A 564 -15.21 6.26 39.76
N CYS A 565 -15.88 6.17 38.60
CA CYS A 565 -15.94 7.21 37.61
C CYS A 565 -17.37 7.77 37.48
N GLN A 566 -17.48 8.94 36.91
CA GLN A 566 -18.77 9.56 36.59
C GLN A 566 -18.67 10.16 35.17
N MET A 567 -19.71 9.93 34.36
CA MET A 567 -19.80 10.55 33.04
C MET A 567 -19.87 12.07 33.20
N GLN A 568 -18.92 12.76 32.58
CA GLN A 568 -18.78 14.21 32.70
C GLN A 568 -19.77 14.95 31.80
N SER A 569 -20.10 16.19 32.22
CA SER A 569 -20.71 17.20 31.32
C SER A 569 -19.60 18.17 30.94
N GLN A 570 -19.23 18.17 29.68
CA GLN A 570 -18.15 19.00 29.13
C GLN A 570 -18.61 19.90 28.01
N ASP A 571 -17.87 20.96 27.74
CA ASP A 571 -18.18 21.82 26.61
C ASP A 571 -18.02 21.05 25.27
N GLU A 572 -19.00 21.20 24.39
CA GLU A 572 -18.87 20.66 23.03
C GLU A 572 -17.86 21.52 22.26
N ILE A 573 -16.72 20.91 21.92
CA ILE A 573 -15.70 21.52 21.08
C ILE A 573 -15.73 20.87 19.71
N LYS A 574 -16.06 21.65 18.68
CA LYS A 574 -15.90 21.22 17.30
C LYS A 574 -14.50 21.57 16.83
N LYS A 575 -13.77 20.59 16.28
CA LYS A 575 -12.41 20.74 15.79
C LYS A 575 -12.36 20.87 14.26
N HIS A 576 -11.33 21.54 13.78
CA HIS A 576 -10.98 21.66 12.36
C HIS A 576 -12.15 22.11 11.49
N LEU A 577 -12.74 23.25 11.83
CA LEU A 577 -13.86 23.81 11.06
C LEU A 577 -13.35 24.59 9.85
N PHE A 578 -13.98 24.32 8.71
CA PHE A 578 -13.76 25.07 7.47
C PHE A 578 -15.05 25.78 7.08
N GLU A 579 -14.93 27.05 6.73
CA GLU A 579 -16.06 27.87 6.30
C GLU A 579 -15.65 28.69 5.07
N VAL A 580 -16.42 28.58 3.99
CA VAL A 580 -16.16 29.35 2.78
C VAL A 580 -16.53 30.81 3.05
N ASN A 581 -15.55 31.71 2.89
CA ASN A 581 -15.75 33.13 3.08
C ASN A 581 -16.49 33.71 1.86
N GLU A 582 -17.71 34.19 2.08
CA GLU A 582 -18.52 34.85 1.04
C GLU A 582 -17.95 36.22 0.63
N GLN A 583 -17.17 36.85 1.51
CA GLN A 583 -16.51 38.14 1.27
C GLN A 583 -15.03 37.97 0.83
N ALA A 584 -14.70 36.81 0.25
CA ALA A 584 -13.35 36.57 -0.25
C ALA A 584 -12.95 37.59 -1.33
N THR A 585 -11.70 38.01 -1.27
CA THR A 585 -11.14 38.97 -2.24
C THR A 585 -11.10 38.40 -3.66
N PRO A 586 -11.06 39.20 -4.71
CA PRO A 586 -10.93 38.75 -6.10
C PRO A 586 -9.72 37.81 -6.30
N GLN A 587 -8.61 38.05 -5.61
CA GLN A 587 -7.42 37.21 -5.66
C GLN A 587 -7.66 35.84 -5.04
N GLN A 588 -8.32 35.79 -3.88
CA GLN A 588 -8.69 34.52 -3.22
C GLN A 588 -9.67 33.71 -4.08
N LEU A 589 -10.67 34.38 -4.66
CA LEU A 589 -11.63 33.75 -5.56
C LEU A 589 -10.95 33.18 -6.81
N ALA A 590 -10.00 33.92 -7.41
CA ALA A 590 -9.27 33.47 -8.58
C ALA A 590 -8.41 32.23 -8.25
N LEU A 591 -7.68 32.23 -7.11
CA LEU A 591 -6.87 31.12 -6.70
C LEU A 591 -7.73 29.89 -6.36
N ARG A 592 -8.82 30.07 -5.62
CA ARG A 592 -9.79 28.99 -5.33
C ARG A 592 -10.37 28.40 -6.61
N SER A 593 -10.75 29.24 -7.59
CA SER A 593 -11.24 28.78 -8.89
C SER A 593 -10.20 27.95 -9.63
N SER A 594 -8.93 28.38 -9.64
CA SER A 594 -7.83 27.62 -10.22
C SER A 594 -7.64 26.27 -9.50
N TRP A 595 -7.63 26.30 -8.17
CA TRP A 595 -7.45 25.09 -7.36
C TRP A 595 -8.57 24.06 -7.57
N MET A 596 -9.82 24.50 -7.71
CA MET A 596 -10.99 23.62 -7.90
C MET A 596 -11.19 23.13 -9.35
N LYS A 597 -10.53 23.72 -10.34
CA LYS A 597 -10.79 23.45 -11.77
C LYS A 597 -9.56 22.97 -12.54
N ASN A 598 -8.47 22.73 -11.87
CA ASN A 598 -7.23 22.33 -12.51
C ASN A 598 -7.24 20.81 -12.86
N LEU A 599 -7.88 20.46 -13.98
CA LEU A 599 -7.96 19.11 -14.56
C LEU A 599 -7.19 19.04 -15.88
#